data_9737eb8c673b889dfdbbf0109618e2f0
#
_entry.id   9737eb8c673b889dfdbbf0109618e2f0
#
_cell.length_a   1.000
_cell.length_b   1.000
_cell.length_c   1.000
_cell.angle_alpha   90.00
_cell.angle_beta   90.00
_cell.angle_gamma   90.00
#
_symmetry.space_group_name_H-M   'P 1'
#
loop_
_entity.id
_entity.type
_entity.pdbx_description
1 polymer ?
#
loop_
_entity_poly.entity_id
_entity_poly.type
_entity_poly.pdbx_seq_one_letter_code
_entity_poly.pdbx_strand_id
1 'polypeptide(L)'
;MELLWWVPLVFMGLLCLNLWRLWQRQQIENRLRYGMRLLLLLLCAAGLTFVFTTEGRYRLTKRTVLAGDRAQLQRLGQHLVVGYRDFAEVQKLVQKGGIGGVFITRHNLEGQSVEQLQQQIATLQALRREQNLPPLWVATDQEGGIVSRLSPPLTHLPPLAEVVSQAATPADQYQQVQQYGDTHGRELAAVGINLNFAPVVDLNKGVVTPGDRLSVIYRRAISDDNAVVAAVAQEYCAAMFRHGVRCTLKHFPGLGRLTGDTHLHSAHLDTPVAELAQDDWVPFQQVMQSSQAMTMLGHPILTAVDKQHPVSFSKGVVDGILRQQWQYDGLLITDDFSMGAVFNTRDGATGATIKALNAGVDLVLISYDADLYYPVMAALMQAEQHNRLSLEQLAASRDRLHRHPPITISIPLPPP
;
A
#
# COMPACT_ATOMS: atom_id res chain seq x y z
N MET A 1 -3.93 14.19 11.71
CA MET A 1 -5.41 14.19 11.53
C MET A 1 -6.18 14.49 12.81
N GLU A 2 -5.60 14.32 14.00
CA GLU A 2 -6.28 14.58 15.28
C GLU A 2 -6.77 16.04 15.45
N LEU A 3 -6.09 17.04 14.87
CA LEU A 3 -6.51 18.46 15.00
C LEU A 3 -7.71 18.83 14.11
N LEU A 4 -7.96 18.15 13.01
CA LEU A 4 -9.05 18.47 12.07
C LEU A 4 -10.41 17.98 12.54
N TRP A 5 -10.47 17.01 13.44
CA TRP A 5 -11.72 16.47 13.97
C TRP A 5 -12.39 17.38 15.00
N TRP A 6 -11.62 18.20 15.70
CA TRP A 6 -12.16 19.16 16.68
C TRP A 6 -12.85 20.37 16.02
N VAL A 7 -12.43 20.73 14.80
CA VAL A 7 -12.98 21.90 14.10
C VAL A 7 -14.48 21.77 13.81
N PRO A 8 -15.00 20.67 13.22
CA PRO A 8 -16.43 20.47 13.04
C PRO A 8 -17.19 20.39 14.37
N LEU A 9 -16.60 19.79 15.41
CA LEU A 9 -17.21 19.67 16.73
C LEU A 9 -17.36 21.03 17.40
N VAL A 10 -16.31 21.85 17.36
CA VAL A 10 -16.34 23.23 17.89
C VAL A 10 -17.31 24.08 17.08
N PHE A 11 -17.30 23.96 15.75
CA PHE A 11 -18.20 24.71 14.88
C PHE A 11 -19.67 24.32 15.10
N MET A 12 -19.99 23.02 15.25
CA MET A 12 -21.33 22.53 15.59
C MET A 12 -21.74 22.96 17.00
N GLY A 13 -20.85 22.89 17.97
CA GLY A 13 -21.11 23.38 19.34
C GLY A 13 -21.41 24.87 19.36
N LEU A 14 -20.66 25.69 18.64
CA LEU A 14 -20.91 27.13 18.50
C LEU A 14 -22.20 27.43 17.75
N LEU A 15 -22.51 26.64 16.71
CA LEU A 15 -23.78 26.75 15.99
C LEU A 15 -24.99 26.41 16.87
N CYS A 16 -24.90 25.33 17.61
CA CYS A 16 -25.94 24.94 18.59
C CYS A 16 -26.14 25.99 19.68
N LEU A 17 -25.05 26.55 20.21
CA LEU A 17 -25.08 27.64 21.19
C LEU A 17 -25.70 28.92 20.61
N ASN A 18 -25.37 29.29 19.39
CA ASN A 18 -25.97 30.45 18.72
C ASN A 18 -27.45 30.24 18.41
N LEU A 19 -27.83 29.05 17.95
CA LEU A 19 -29.26 28.72 17.71
C LEU A 19 -30.07 28.72 18.99
N TRP A 20 -29.49 28.20 20.10
CA TRP A 20 -30.10 28.23 21.42
C TRP A 20 -30.27 29.67 21.96
N ARG A 21 -29.24 30.55 21.79
CA ARG A 21 -29.32 31.98 22.13
C ARG A 21 -30.35 32.72 21.32
N LEU A 22 -30.45 32.45 20.02
CA LEU A 22 -31.46 33.02 19.12
C LEU A 22 -32.87 32.54 19.52
N TRP A 23 -33.01 31.28 19.94
CA TRP A 23 -34.26 30.71 20.44
C TRP A 23 -34.73 31.41 21.75
N GLN A 24 -33.82 31.72 22.67
CA GLN A 24 -34.15 32.44 23.90
C GLN A 24 -34.53 33.90 23.68
N ARG A 25 -34.10 34.55 22.60
CA ARG A 25 -34.30 35.99 22.36
C ARG A 25 -35.52 36.33 21.52
N GLN A 26 -36.16 35.37 20.85
CA GLN A 26 -37.34 35.64 20.00
C GLN A 26 -38.56 34.88 20.49
N GLN A 27 -39.60 35.64 20.81
CA GLN A 27 -40.97 35.11 20.88
C GLN A 27 -41.36 34.64 19.49
N ILE A 28 -41.66 33.33 19.35
CA ILE A 28 -41.75 32.68 18.02
C ILE A 28 -43.21 32.68 17.59
N GLU A 29 -43.60 33.61 16.76
CA GLU A 29 -44.90 33.63 16.09
C GLU A 29 -44.97 32.74 14.84
N ASN A 30 -43.84 32.16 14.37
CA ASN A 30 -43.78 31.44 13.08
C ASN A 30 -43.42 29.96 13.26
N ARG A 31 -44.39 29.06 13.20
CA ARG A 31 -44.25 27.61 13.33
C ARG A 31 -43.23 27.00 12.35
N LEU A 32 -43.09 27.56 11.14
CA LEU A 32 -42.13 27.07 10.14
C LEU A 32 -40.67 27.32 10.56
N ARG A 33 -40.39 28.51 11.11
CA ARG A 33 -39.06 28.85 11.62
C ARG A 33 -38.68 28.01 12.84
N TYR A 34 -39.66 27.66 13.69
CA TYR A 34 -39.45 26.75 14.81
C TYR A 34 -39.11 25.34 14.33
N GLY A 35 -39.86 24.80 13.36
CA GLY A 35 -39.62 23.48 12.79
C GLY A 35 -38.24 23.37 12.14
N MET A 36 -37.80 24.38 11.36
CA MET A 36 -36.46 24.40 10.75
C MET A 36 -35.35 24.43 11.81
N ARG A 37 -35.49 25.19 12.88
CA ARG A 37 -34.50 25.26 13.97
C ARG A 37 -34.41 23.94 14.73
N LEU A 38 -35.53 23.30 15.02
CA LEU A 38 -35.58 21.98 15.66
C LEU A 38 -34.91 20.93 14.78
N LEU A 39 -35.20 20.92 13.47
CA LEU A 39 -34.57 20.02 12.51
C LEU A 39 -33.03 20.20 12.48
N LEU A 40 -32.56 21.45 12.46
CA LEU A 40 -31.11 21.73 12.46
C LEU A 40 -30.44 21.26 13.75
N LEU A 41 -31.09 21.46 14.94
CA LEU A 41 -30.59 20.95 16.19
C LEU A 41 -30.54 19.42 16.23
N LEU A 42 -31.54 18.74 15.69
CA LEU A 42 -31.57 17.29 15.57
C LEU A 42 -30.48 16.76 14.65
N LEU A 43 -30.26 17.43 13.51
CA LEU A 43 -29.15 17.08 12.60
C LEU A 43 -27.78 17.29 13.26
N CYS A 44 -27.58 18.38 13.98
CA CYS A 44 -26.37 18.62 14.77
C CYS A 44 -26.17 17.56 15.84
N ALA A 45 -27.20 17.23 16.59
CA ALA A 45 -27.13 16.19 17.62
C ALA A 45 -26.84 14.80 17.03
N ALA A 46 -27.47 14.46 15.91
CA ALA A 46 -27.21 13.21 15.19
C ALA A 46 -25.76 13.16 14.67
N GLY A 47 -25.26 14.26 14.08
CA GLY A 47 -23.86 14.37 13.62
C GLY A 47 -22.85 14.21 14.77
N LEU A 48 -23.10 14.87 15.91
CA LEU A 48 -22.26 14.72 17.11
C LEU A 48 -22.28 13.27 17.61
N THR A 49 -23.47 12.67 17.73
CA THR A 49 -23.61 11.27 18.17
C THR A 49 -22.87 10.33 17.22
N PHE A 50 -22.96 10.54 15.92
CA PHE A 50 -22.23 9.76 14.91
C PHE A 50 -20.72 9.87 15.11
N VAL A 51 -20.18 11.09 15.25
CA VAL A 51 -18.72 11.31 15.44
C VAL A 51 -18.26 10.67 16.77
N PHE A 52 -18.99 10.87 17.88
CA PHE A 52 -18.63 10.25 19.16
C PHE A 52 -18.69 8.72 19.14
N THR A 53 -19.66 8.15 18.43
CA THR A 53 -19.77 6.68 18.34
C THR A 53 -18.69 6.09 17.44
N THR A 54 -18.36 6.71 16.31
CA THR A 54 -17.29 6.25 15.41
C THR A 54 -15.92 6.35 16.07
N GLU A 55 -15.60 7.50 16.66
CA GLU A 55 -14.36 7.69 17.40
C GLU A 55 -14.26 6.74 18.60
N GLY A 56 -15.34 6.59 19.36
CA GLY A 56 -15.38 5.66 20.49
C GLY A 56 -15.16 4.21 20.07
N ARG A 57 -15.76 3.78 18.96
CA ARG A 57 -15.52 2.45 18.38
C ARG A 57 -14.09 2.28 17.94
N TYR A 58 -13.52 3.26 17.25
CA TYR A 58 -12.12 3.23 16.82
C TYR A 58 -11.17 3.09 18.01
N ARG A 59 -11.33 3.93 19.05
CA ARG A 59 -10.51 3.86 20.27
C ARG A 59 -10.65 2.53 21.00
N LEU A 60 -11.86 1.98 21.05
CA LEU A 60 -12.09 0.65 21.63
C LEU A 60 -11.37 -0.43 20.81
N THR A 61 -11.50 -0.42 19.49
CA THR A 61 -10.82 -1.35 18.58
C THR A 61 -9.31 -1.27 18.76
N LYS A 62 -8.75 -0.06 18.77
CA LYS A 62 -7.33 0.18 19.02
C LYS A 62 -6.87 -0.41 20.35
N ARG A 63 -7.61 -0.17 21.44
CA ARG A 63 -7.31 -0.74 22.76
C ARG A 63 -7.38 -2.26 22.75
N THR A 64 -8.41 -2.84 22.14
CA THR A 64 -8.58 -4.29 22.03
C THR A 64 -7.42 -4.93 21.28
N VAL A 65 -7.03 -4.37 20.13
CA VAL A 65 -5.87 -4.86 19.35
C VAL A 65 -4.59 -4.76 20.16
N LEU A 66 -4.30 -3.61 20.75
CA LEU A 66 -3.08 -3.40 21.54
C LEU A 66 -3.01 -4.25 22.83
N ALA A 67 -4.13 -4.67 23.37
CA ALA A 67 -4.26 -5.58 24.51
C ALA A 67 -4.31 -7.06 24.07
N GLY A 68 -4.35 -7.35 22.77
CA GLY A 68 -4.43 -8.69 22.23
C GLY A 68 -3.21 -9.56 22.55
N ASP A 69 -3.37 -10.88 22.37
CA ASP A 69 -2.27 -11.85 22.54
C ASP A 69 -1.09 -11.53 21.61
N ARG A 70 0.11 -11.46 22.16
CA ARG A 70 1.31 -11.10 21.42
C ARG A 70 1.64 -12.10 20.31
N ALA A 71 1.48 -13.39 20.57
CA ALA A 71 1.77 -14.42 19.57
C ALA A 71 0.78 -14.34 18.40
N GLN A 72 -0.50 -14.04 18.68
CA GLN A 72 -1.51 -13.79 17.66
C GLN A 72 -1.16 -12.55 16.82
N LEU A 73 -0.82 -11.43 17.47
CA LEU A 73 -0.42 -10.21 16.79
C LEU A 73 0.79 -10.43 15.88
N GLN A 74 1.78 -11.20 16.32
CA GLN A 74 2.97 -11.52 15.53
C GLN A 74 2.64 -12.40 14.32
N ARG A 75 1.81 -13.45 14.51
CA ARG A 75 1.40 -14.32 13.40
C ARG A 75 0.63 -13.58 12.31
N LEU A 76 -0.26 -12.67 12.69
CA LEU A 76 -1.08 -11.93 11.74
C LEU A 76 -0.35 -10.69 11.21
N GLY A 77 0.34 -9.97 12.08
CA GLY A 77 1.01 -8.72 11.76
C GLY A 77 2.18 -8.86 10.78
N GLN A 78 2.84 -10.01 10.72
CA GLN A 78 3.92 -10.25 9.74
C GLN A 78 3.46 -10.06 8.28
N HIS A 79 2.16 -10.14 8.03
CA HIS A 79 1.54 -9.97 6.72
C HIS A 79 1.13 -8.52 6.40
N LEU A 80 1.33 -7.56 7.32
CA LEU A 80 0.91 -6.19 7.16
C LEU A 80 2.10 -5.25 6.96
N VAL A 81 2.07 -4.46 5.88
CA VAL A 81 2.98 -3.34 5.63
C VAL A 81 2.17 -2.06 5.77
N VAL A 82 2.57 -1.17 6.68
CA VAL A 82 1.75 0.00 7.03
C VAL A 82 2.49 1.31 6.83
N GLY A 83 1.79 2.32 6.30
CA GLY A 83 2.24 3.70 6.36
C GLY A 83 2.07 4.26 7.79
N TYR A 84 2.79 5.32 8.12
CA TYR A 84 2.63 5.99 9.40
C TYR A 84 2.89 7.50 9.30
N ARG A 85 2.27 8.23 10.21
CA ARG A 85 2.48 9.67 10.39
C ARG A 85 3.08 9.97 11.76
N ASP A 86 2.73 9.17 12.77
CA ASP A 86 3.24 9.27 14.13
C ASP A 86 4.25 8.14 14.38
N PHE A 87 5.51 8.51 14.59
CA PHE A 87 6.57 7.55 14.86
C PHE A 87 6.36 6.80 16.17
N ALA A 88 5.84 7.45 17.22
CA ALA A 88 5.59 6.78 18.49
C ALA A 88 4.50 5.71 18.38
N GLU A 89 3.55 5.90 17.48
CA GLU A 89 2.51 4.91 17.21
C GLU A 89 3.07 3.69 16.47
N VAL A 90 3.78 3.89 15.36
CA VAL A 90 4.37 2.77 14.62
C VAL A 90 5.40 2.01 15.47
N GLN A 91 6.16 2.69 16.31
CA GLN A 91 7.08 2.08 17.26
C GLN A 91 6.36 1.11 18.21
N LYS A 92 5.17 1.49 18.72
CA LYS A 92 4.34 0.59 19.56
C LYS A 92 3.88 -0.65 18.78
N LEU A 93 3.49 -0.49 17.51
CA LEU A 93 3.11 -1.62 16.67
C LEU A 93 4.28 -2.59 16.48
N VAL A 94 5.48 -2.09 16.21
CA VAL A 94 6.70 -2.90 16.10
C VAL A 94 7.04 -3.57 17.43
N GLN A 95 6.94 -2.86 18.56
CA GLN A 95 7.16 -3.43 19.90
C GLN A 95 6.20 -4.58 20.22
N LYS A 96 4.99 -4.55 19.69
CA LYS A 96 4.01 -5.65 19.83
C LYS A 96 4.21 -6.75 18.79
N GLY A 97 5.08 -6.56 17.79
CA GLY A 97 5.23 -7.46 16.65
C GLY A 97 4.03 -7.43 15.69
N GLY A 98 3.18 -6.40 15.80
CA GLY A 98 1.90 -6.30 15.09
C GLY A 98 1.99 -5.93 13.61
N ILE A 99 3.19 -5.70 13.07
CA ILE A 99 3.41 -5.39 11.64
C ILE A 99 4.65 -6.09 11.10
N GLY A 100 4.64 -6.45 9.82
CA GLY A 100 5.76 -7.03 9.09
C GLY A 100 6.61 -5.99 8.35
N GLY A 101 6.08 -4.80 8.11
CA GLY A 101 6.80 -3.73 7.43
C GLY A 101 6.20 -2.35 7.63
N VAL A 102 6.95 -1.36 7.16
CA VAL A 102 6.55 0.05 7.11
C VAL A 102 6.69 0.59 5.70
N PHE A 103 5.81 1.50 5.33
CA PHE A 103 5.88 2.22 4.06
C PHE A 103 6.26 3.68 4.32
N ILE A 104 7.35 4.11 3.68
CA ILE A 104 7.95 5.44 3.83
C ILE A 104 7.57 6.29 2.63
N THR A 105 7.08 7.49 2.89
CA THR A 105 6.70 8.46 1.86
C THR A 105 7.31 9.83 2.16
N ARG A 106 6.99 10.82 1.31
CA ARG A 106 7.40 12.22 1.52
C ARG A 106 6.98 12.77 2.89
N HIS A 107 5.82 12.35 3.41
CA HIS A 107 5.36 12.78 4.74
C HIS A 107 6.32 12.40 5.87
N ASN A 108 7.06 11.31 5.71
CA ASN A 108 8.05 10.87 6.68
C ASN A 108 9.35 11.69 6.62
N LEU A 109 9.48 12.58 5.64
CA LEU A 109 10.59 13.56 5.53
C LEU A 109 10.15 14.99 5.89
N GLU A 110 8.84 15.24 6.01
CA GLU A 110 8.33 16.56 6.36
C GLU A 110 8.79 16.97 7.77
N GLY A 111 9.54 18.06 7.83
CA GLY A 111 10.03 18.61 9.10
C GLY A 111 11.18 17.86 9.76
N GLN A 112 11.80 16.88 9.06
CA GLN A 112 12.96 16.15 9.57
C GLN A 112 14.02 15.90 8.48
N SER A 113 15.26 15.60 8.93
CA SER A 113 16.36 15.28 8.02
C SER A 113 16.37 13.80 7.63
N VAL A 114 17.17 13.44 6.62
CA VAL A 114 17.41 12.05 6.22
C VAL A 114 18.00 11.24 7.37
N GLU A 115 18.93 11.85 8.12
CA GLU A 115 19.59 11.21 9.26
C GLU A 115 18.59 10.88 10.38
N GLN A 116 17.61 11.75 10.60
CA GLN A 116 16.53 11.47 11.56
C GLN A 116 15.64 10.30 11.08
N LEU A 117 15.31 10.25 9.80
CA LEU A 117 14.58 9.11 9.23
C LEU A 117 15.40 7.81 9.33
N GLN A 118 16.69 7.85 9.00
CA GLN A 118 17.61 6.72 9.18
C GLN A 118 17.61 6.21 10.63
N GLN A 119 17.68 7.13 11.59
CA GLN A 119 17.66 6.79 13.02
C GLN A 119 16.32 6.16 13.43
N GLN A 120 15.19 6.67 12.93
CA GLN A 120 13.88 6.06 13.14
C GLN A 120 13.83 4.63 12.60
N ILE A 121 14.26 4.40 11.36
CA ILE A 121 14.30 3.07 10.74
C ILE A 121 15.22 2.15 11.54
N ALA A 122 16.41 2.60 11.91
CA ALA A 122 17.35 1.83 12.72
C ALA A 122 16.75 1.43 14.08
N THR A 123 16.00 2.34 14.73
CA THR A 123 15.27 2.07 15.98
C THR A 123 14.22 0.97 15.79
N LEU A 124 13.41 1.05 14.73
CA LEU A 124 12.40 0.02 14.45
C LEU A 124 13.05 -1.34 14.17
N GLN A 125 14.15 -1.37 13.42
CA GLN A 125 14.89 -2.61 13.15
C GLN A 125 15.57 -3.18 14.42
N ALA A 126 16.06 -2.31 15.33
CA ALA A 126 16.59 -2.74 16.62
C ALA A 126 15.52 -3.45 17.47
N LEU A 127 14.33 -2.88 17.56
CA LEU A 127 13.18 -3.49 18.25
C LEU A 127 12.83 -4.88 17.69
N ARG A 128 12.96 -5.09 16.38
CA ARG A 128 12.75 -6.41 15.76
C ARG A 128 13.81 -7.41 16.20
N ARG A 129 15.09 -7.00 16.20
CA ARG A 129 16.21 -7.86 16.65
C ARG A 129 16.06 -8.25 18.11
N GLU A 130 15.70 -7.31 18.98
CA GLU A 130 15.46 -7.59 20.42
C GLU A 130 14.36 -8.63 20.65
N GLN A 131 13.41 -8.72 19.73
CA GLN A 131 12.30 -9.69 19.77
C GLN A 131 12.63 -11.01 19.08
N ASN A 132 13.82 -11.18 18.50
CA ASN A 132 14.20 -12.31 17.65
C ASN A 132 13.23 -12.51 16.46
N LEU A 133 12.70 -11.41 15.91
CA LEU A 133 11.84 -11.42 14.74
C LEU A 133 12.65 -11.06 13.48
N PRO A 134 12.21 -11.52 12.29
CA PRO A 134 12.80 -11.09 11.03
C PRO A 134 12.81 -9.57 10.91
N PRO A 135 13.76 -8.95 10.18
CA PRO A 135 13.77 -7.53 9.92
C PRO A 135 12.44 -7.06 9.35
N LEU A 136 12.10 -5.79 9.53
CA LEU A 136 10.95 -5.18 8.86
C LEU A 136 11.22 -5.01 7.37
N TRP A 137 10.20 -5.19 6.56
CA TRP A 137 10.13 -4.58 5.25
C TRP A 137 10.05 -3.07 5.43
N VAL A 138 10.98 -2.35 4.86
CA VAL A 138 10.98 -0.88 4.81
C VAL A 138 10.82 -0.49 3.35
N ALA A 139 9.60 -0.17 2.98
CA ALA A 139 9.19 0.02 1.59
C ALA A 139 9.02 1.49 1.22
N THR A 140 9.17 1.81 -0.06
CA THR A 140 8.84 3.11 -0.65
C THR A 140 8.47 2.99 -2.12
N ASP A 141 7.87 4.05 -2.70
CA ASP A 141 7.70 4.25 -4.14
C ASP A 141 8.78 5.20 -4.66
N GLN A 142 9.85 4.67 -5.21
CA GLN A 142 10.89 5.44 -5.89
C GLN A 142 11.04 4.87 -7.31
N GLU A 143 10.11 5.26 -8.21
CA GLU A 143 10.10 4.81 -9.60
C GLU A 143 11.05 5.61 -10.49
N GLY A 144 11.24 6.86 -10.13
CA GLY A 144 11.74 7.93 -10.99
C GLY A 144 10.61 8.71 -11.65
N GLY A 145 10.93 9.84 -12.28
CA GLY A 145 9.93 10.73 -12.86
C GLY A 145 8.93 11.22 -11.83
N ILE A 146 7.64 11.13 -12.14
CA ILE A 146 6.56 11.70 -11.32
C ILE A 146 6.32 10.96 -9.99
N VAL A 147 6.78 9.70 -9.88
CA VAL A 147 6.66 8.91 -8.65
C VAL A 147 8.05 8.72 -8.04
N SER A 148 8.47 9.72 -7.28
CA SER A 148 9.75 9.77 -6.57
C SER A 148 9.49 10.30 -5.16
N ARG A 149 9.08 9.41 -4.24
CA ARG A 149 8.56 9.80 -2.92
C ARG A 149 9.63 10.37 -2.00
N LEU A 150 10.89 10.01 -2.21
CA LEU A 150 12.01 10.46 -1.39
C LEU A 150 12.93 11.45 -2.13
N SER A 151 12.50 11.97 -3.29
CA SER A 151 13.25 12.98 -4.04
C SER A 151 12.53 14.34 -4.04
N PRO A 152 13.16 15.43 -3.56
CA PRO A 152 14.38 15.41 -2.79
C PRO A 152 14.19 14.78 -1.42
N PRO A 153 15.20 14.39 -0.67
CA PRO A 153 16.62 14.67 -0.85
C PRO A 153 17.40 13.69 -1.71
N LEU A 154 16.84 12.50 -2.02
CA LEU A 154 17.48 11.56 -2.93
C LEU A 154 17.49 12.12 -4.36
N THR A 155 18.36 11.59 -5.20
CA THR A 155 18.46 11.99 -6.61
C THR A 155 17.11 11.81 -7.31
N HIS A 156 16.63 12.86 -7.97
CA HIS A 156 15.44 12.78 -8.81
C HIS A 156 15.85 12.28 -10.20
N LEU A 157 15.69 10.97 -10.45
CA LEU A 157 15.96 10.37 -11.74
C LEU A 157 14.77 10.59 -12.70
N PRO A 158 15.01 10.69 -14.03
CA PRO A 158 13.96 10.79 -15.04
C PRO A 158 13.07 9.52 -15.05
N PRO A 159 11.93 9.53 -15.76
CA PRO A 159 11.19 8.29 -16.02
C PRO A 159 12.07 7.25 -16.72
N LEU A 160 11.95 5.99 -16.33
CA LEU A 160 12.79 4.92 -16.92
C LEU A 160 12.54 4.77 -18.43
N ALA A 161 11.32 5.07 -18.92
CA ALA A 161 11.01 5.16 -20.35
C ALA A 161 11.90 6.16 -21.10
N GLU A 162 12.21 7.29 -20.50
CA GLU A 162 13.08 8.30 -21.11
C GLU A 162 14.52 7.78 -21.24
N VAL A 163 15.04 7.11 -20.22
CA VAL A 163 16.36 6.47 -20.23
C VAL A 163 16.43 5.43 -21.35
N VAL A 164 15.41 4.58 -21.47
CA VAL A 164 15.33 3.52 -22.50
C VAL A 164 15.25 4.12 -23.89
N SER A 165 14.47 5.18 -24.11
CA SER A 165 14.29 5.80 -25.42
C SER A 165 15.51 6.60 -25.90
N GLN A 166 16.36 7.08 -25.00
CA GLN A 166 17.57 7.83 -25.31
C GLN A 166 18.79 6.95 -25.59
N ALA A 167 18.73 5.66 -25.28
CA ALA A 167 19.82 4.73 -25.52
C ALA A 167 20.05 4.52 -27.02
N ALA A 168 21.27 4.67 -27.46
CA ALA A 168 21.65 4.55 -28.89
C ALA A 168 21.71 3.09 -29.34
N THR A 169 22.04 2.17 -28.47
CA THR A 169 22.16 0.73 -28.71
C THR A 169 21.59 -0.09 -27.55
N PRO A 170 21.27 -1.37 -27.75
CA PRO A 170 20.89 -2.26 -26.65
C PRO A 170 21.94 -2.36 -25.53
N ALA A 171 23.23 -2.24 -25.87
CA ALA A 171 24.32 -2.25 -24.89
C ALA A 171 24.30 -0.97 -24.04
N ASP A 172 24.09 0.18 -24.67
CA ASP A 172 23.94 1.46 -23.96
C ASP A 172 22.70 1.45 -23.06
N GLN A 173 21.59 0.90 -23.55
CA GLN A 173 20.37 0.74 -22.75
C GLN A 173 20.64 -0.10 -21.51
N TYR A 174 21.29 -1.24 -21.66
CA TYR A 174 21.67 -2.10 -20.54
C TYR A 174 22.51 -1.35 -19.51
N GLN A 175 23.55 -0.65 -19.94
CA GLN A 175 24.44 0.10 -19.07
C GLN A 175 23.72 1.25 -18.35
N GLN A 176 22.87 1.98 -19.06
CA GLN A 176 22.11 3.10 -18.47
C GLN A 176 21.08 2.61 -17.43
N VAL A 177 20.36 1.52 -17.70
CA VAL A 177 19.43 0.90 -16.77
C VAL A 177 20.14 0.37 -15.52
N GLN A 178 21.33 -0.24 -15.71
CA GLN A 178 22.17 -0.68 -14.61
C GLN A 178 22.59 0.48 -13.71
N GLN A 179 23.10 1.57 -14.27
CA GLN A 179 23.48 2.78 -13.53
C GLN A 179 22.28 3.42 -12.80
N TYR A 180 21.13 3.40 -13.44
CA TYR A 180 19.87 3.88 -12.86
C TYR A 180 19.47 3.07 -11.62
N GLY A 181 19.45 1.74 -11.74
CA GLY A 181 19.16 0.83 -10.66
C GLY A 181 20.19 0.89 -9.52
N ASP A 182 21.48 1.02 -9.86
CA ASP A 182 22.56 1.19 -8.87
C ASP A 182 22.42 2.50 -8.09
N THR A 183 21.99 3.58 -8.74
CA THR A 183 21.76 4.87 -8.07
C THR A 183 20.58 4.76 -7.09
N HIS A 184 19.43 4.24 -7.54
CA HIS A 184 18.29 3.98 -6.65
C HIS A 184 18.67 3.04 -5.51
N GLY A 185 19.30 1.90 -5.83
CA GLY A 185 19.65 0.89 -4.83
C GLY A 185 20.58 1.43 -3.75
N ARG A 186 21.66 2.12 -4.15
CA ARG A 186 22.61 2.72 -3.22
C ARG A 186 21.97 3.78 -2.31
N GLU A 187 21.20 4.70 -2.90
CA GLU A 187 20.60 5.80 -2.14
C GLU A 187 19.48 5.32 -1.22
N LEU A 188 18.64 4.39 -1.66
CA LEU A 188 17.61 3.78 -0.84
C LEU A 188 18.19 2.95 0.31
N ALA A 189 19.21 2.13 0.02
CA ALA A 189 19.92 1.40 1.06
C ALA A 189 20.54 2.31 2.11
N ALA A 190 21.13 3.45 1.68
CA ALA A 190 21.71 4.42 2.60
C ALA A 190 20.68 4.97 3.59
N VAL A 191 19.42 5.12 3.19
CA VAL A 191 18.32 5.55 4.08
C VAL A 191 17.79 4.39 4.95
N GLY A 192 18.06 3.14 4.57
CA GLY A 192 17.55 1.95 5.25
C GLY A 192 16.32 1.31 4.60
N ILE A 193 15.99 1.73 3.39
CA ILE A 193 14.93 1.13 2.57
C ILE A 193 15.45 -0.19 1.99
N ASN A 194 14.72 -1.28 2.18
CA ASN A 194 15.07 -2.61 1.67
C ASN A 194 14.05 -3.19 0.66
N LEU A 195 13.00 -2.42 0.37
CA LEU A 195 11.98 -2.78 -0.63
C LEU A 195 11.57 -1.53 -1.41
N ASN A 196 11.68 -1.57 -2.73
CA ASN A 196 11.20 -0.48 -3.58
C ASN A 196 10.04 -0.96 -4.46
N PHE A 197 8.94 -0.24 -4.48
CA PHE A 197 7.80 -0.50 -5.36
C PHE A 197 8.07 0.05 -6.76
N ALA A 198 9.06 -0.51 -7.41
CA ALA A 198 9.50 -0.31 -8.79
C ALA A 198 10.26 -1.56 -9.27
N PRO A 199 10.33 -1.81 -10.57
CA PRO A 199 9.88 -0.99 -11.69
C PRO A 199 8.39 -1.16 -12.03
N VAL A 200 7.85 -0.20 -12.81
CA VAL A 200 6.53 -0.34 -13.44
C VAL A 200 6.68 -1.19 -14.68
N VAL A 201 6.14 -2.41 -14.66
CA VAL A 201 6.16 -3.35 -15.80
C VAL A 201 4.83 -3.42 -16.55
N ASP A 202 3.89 -2.53 -16.19
CA ASP A 202 2.71 -2.28 -17.02
C ASP A 202 3.14 -1.82 -18.41
N LEU A 203 2.57 -2.42 -19.47
CA LEU A 203 2.89 -2.00 -20.84
C LEU A 203 2.20 -0.67 -21.18
N ASN A 204 2.87 0.19 -21.94
CA ASN A 204 2.28 1.43 -22.42
C ASN A 204 1.35 1.16 -23.61
N LYS A 205 0.09 0.92 -23.34
CA LYS A 205 -0.94 0.68 -24.41
C LYS A 205 -1.55 1.99 -24.93
N GLY A 206 -0.99 3.15 -24.61
CA GLY A 206 -1.46 4.44 -25.06
C GLY A 206 -2.81 4.85 -24.49
N VAL A 207 -3.31 4.15 -23.48
CA VAL A 207 -4.59 4.47 -22.84
C VAL A 207 -4.44 5.69 -21.95
N VAL A 208 -5.13 6.76 -22.31
CA VAL A 208 -5.21 8.00 -21.52
C VAL A 208 -6.64 8.15 -21.02
N THR A 209 -6.86 7.90 -19.73
CA THR A 209 -8.19 8.05 -19.13
C THR A 209 -8.44 9.51 -18.77
N PRO A 210 -9.50 10.16 -19.31
CA PRO A 210 -9.85 11.52 -18.93
C PRO A 210 -10.08 11.63 -17.41
N GLY A 211 -9.38 12.56 -16.77
CA GLY A 211 -9.50 12.79 -15.33
C GLY A 211 -8.63 11.88 -14.46
N ASP A 212 -7.91 10.92 -15.02
CA ASP A 212 -6.88 10.16 -14.30
C ASP A 212 -5.72 11.10 -13.91
N ARG A 213 -5.54 11.29 -12.61
CA ARG A 213 -4.49 12.14 -12.04
C ARG A 213 -3.53 11.37 -11.14
N LEU A 214 -3.87 10.14 -10.80
CA LEU A 214 -3.14 9.35 -9.81
C LEU A 214 -2.45 8.14 -10.44
N SER A 215 -3.17 7.37 -11.25
CA SER A 215 -2.62 6.17 -11.90
C SER A 215 -1.64 6.57 -13.02
N VAL A 216 -2.07 7.35 -13.98
CA VAL A 216 -1.30 7.90 -15.13
C VAL A 216 -0.26 6.93 -15.71
N ILE A 217 -0.66 5.66 -15.90
CA ILE A 217 0.24 4.58 -16.31
C ILE A 217 1.03 4.93 -17.58
N TYR A 218 0.41 5.59 -18.56
CA TYR A 218 1.06 6.02 -19.81
C TYR A 218 2.30 6.91 -19.61
N ARG A 219 2.45 7.56 -18.44
CA ARG A 219 3.60 8.37 -18.06
C ARG A 219 4.64 7.63 -17.24
N ARG A 220 4.29 6.47 -16.71
CA ARG A 220 5.11 5.66 -15.80
C ARG A 220 5.63 4.39 -16.47
N ALA A 221 4.89 3.86 -17.44
CA ALA A 221 5.25 2.65 -18.18
C ALA A 221 6.53 2.84 -19.00
N ILE A 222 7.36 1.80 -19.04
CA ILE A 222 8.67 1.82 -19.69
C ILE A 222 8.55 1.82 -21.21
N SER A 223 7.73 0.91 -21.78
CA SER A 223 7.54 0.70 -23.20
C SER A 223 6.20 -0.01 -23.45
N ASP A 224 5.79 -0.08 -24.72
CA ASP A 224 4.70 -0.95 -25.22
C ASP A 224 5.22 -2.34 -25.63
N ASP A 225 6.51 -2.51 -25.78
CA ASP A 225 7.18 -3.76 -26.12
C ASP A 225 7.46 -4.58 -24.86
N ASN A 226 6.82 -5.74 -24.75
CA ASN A 226 6.93 -6.62 -23.60
C ASN A 226 8.33 -7.19 -23.37
N ALA A 227 9.11 -7.44 -24.43
CA ALA A 227 10.47 -7.94 -24.32
C ALA A 227 11.44 -6.86 -23.80
N VAL A 228 11.25 -5.61 -24.26
CA VAL A 228 11.99 -4.45 -23.72
C VAL A 228 11.69 -4.25 -22.26
N VAL A 229 10.41 -4.26 -21.87
CA VAL A 229 10.00 -4.08 -20.46
C VAL A 229 10.58 -5.19 -19.57
N ALA A 230 10.54 -6.45 -20.04
CA ALA A 230 11.08 -7.58 -19.29
C ALA A 230 12.62 -7.45 -19.09
N ALA A 231 13.37 -7.13 -20.15
CA ALA A 231 14.82 -6.97 -20.08
C ALA A 231 15.23 -5.80 -19.15
N VAL A 232 14.56 -4.66 -19.28
CA VAL A 232 14.80 -3.48 -18.43
C VAL A 232 14.48 -3.77 -16.98
N ALA A 233 13.34 -4.40 -16.70
CA ALA A 233 12.95 -4.75 -15.33
C ALA A 233 13.92 -5.74 -14.68
N GLN A 234 14.39 -6.74 -15.44
CA GLN A 234 15.36 -7.71 -14.95
C GLN A 234 16.67 -7.04 -14.55
N GLU A 235 17.23 -6.17 -15.42
CA GLU A 235 18.48 -5.47 -15.13
C GLU A 235 18.33 -4.48 -13.97
N TYR A 236 17.24 -3.71 -13.94
CA TYR A 236 16.93 -2.80 -12.84
C TYR A 236 16.86 -3.55 -11.50
N CYS A 237 16.13 -4.67 -11.43
CA CYS A 237 16.01 -5.48 -10.23
C CYS A 237 17.35 -6.09 -9.80
N ALA A 238 18.18 -6.54 -10.76
CA ALA A 238 19.51 -7.05 -10.45
C ALA A 238 20.42 -5.96 -9.87
N ALA A 239 20.37 -4.74 -10.43
CA ALA A 239 21.12 -3.60 -9.92
C ALA A 239 20.69 -3.22 -8.49
N MET A 240 19.40 -3.08 -8.25
CA MET A 240 18.84 -2.80 -6.92
C MET A 240 19.28 -3.84 -5.88
N PHE A 241 19.19 -5.11 -6.25
CA PHE A 241 19.49 -6.23 -5.34
C PHE A 241 20.96 -6.26 -4.89
N ARG A 242 21.91 -5.80 -5.72
CA ARG A 242 23.34 -5.65 -5.34
C ARG A 242 23.54 -4.73 -4.12
N HIS A 243 22.60 -3.81 -3.90
CA HIS A 243 22.60 -2.88 -2.77
C HIS A 243 21.73 -3.33 -1.59
N GLY A 244 21.18 -4.54 -1.67
CA GLY A 244 20.29 -5.06 -0.61
C GLY A 244 18.86 -4.52 -0.66
N VAL A 245 18.45 -3.91 -1.77
CA VAL A 245 17.08 -3.41 -1.97
C VAL A 245 16.35 -4.33 -2.94
N ARG A 246 15.27 -4.93 -2.50
CA ARG A 246 14.41 -5.75 -3.35
C ARG A 246 13.51 -4.86 -4.19
N CYS A 247 13.37 -5.18 -5.48
CA CYS A 247 12.41 -4.51 -6.37
C CYS A 247 11.02 -5.17 -6.30
N THR A 248 10.02 -4.49 -6.85
CA THR A 248 8.64 -4.97 -6.93
C THR A 248 8.07 -4.69 -8.31
N LEU A 249 7.71 -5.76 -9.02
CA LEU A 249 7.04 -5.66 -10.32
C LEU A 249 5.61 -5.20 -10.13
N LYS A 250 5.17 -4.16 -10.83
CA LYS A 250 3.82 -3.61 -10.66
C LYS A 250 3.23 -3.09 -11.95
N HIS A 251 1.92 -3.18 -12.03
CA HIS A 251 0.90 -3.72 -11.11
C HIS A 251 0.24 -4.91 -11.79
N PHE A 252 0.48 -6.13 -11.32
CA PHE A 252 -0.17 -7.29 -11.92
C PHE A 252 -1.70 -7.14 -11.83
N PRO A 253 -2.46 -7.40 -12.89
CA PRO A 253 -2.17 -8.14 -14.12
C PRO A 253 -1.70 -7.28 -15.32
N GLY A 254 -1.26 -6.05 -15.11
CA GLY A 254 -0.95 -5.06 -16.13
C GLY A 254 -2.07 -4.04 -16.29
N LEU A 255 -1.78 -2.77 -15.95
CA LEU A 255 -2.76 -1.69 -15.94
C LEU A 255 -2.77 -0.88 -17.24
N GLY A 256 -1.89 -1.20 -18.21
CA GLY A 256 -1.75 -0.40 -19.43
C GLY A 256 -2.99 -0.35 -20.33
N ARG A 257 -3.90 -1.33 -20.21
CA ARG A 257 -5.18 -1.38 -20.95
C ARG A 257 -6.37 -0.85 -20.15
N LEU A 258 -6.15 -0.47 -18.89
CA LEU A 258 -7.24 -0.11 -18.00
C LEU A 258 -7.76 1.30 -18.30
N THR A 259 -9.08 1.43 -18.42
CA THR A 259 -9.76 2.72 -18.69
C THR A 259 -10.33 3.35 -17.42
N GLY A 260 -9.81 3.04 -16.24
CA GLY A 260 -10.29 3.57 -14.96
C GLY A 260 -9.15 3.74 -13.97
N ASP A 261 -9.31 4.66 -13.02
CA ASP A 261 -8.36 4.92 -11.94
C ASP A 261 -8.78 4.15 -10.68
N THR A 262 -8.04 3.08 -10.35
CA THR A 262 -8.30 2.22 -9.18
C THR A 262 -8.06 2.93 -7.85
N HIS A 263 -7.37 4.07 -7.83
CA HIS A 263 -7.26 4.89 -6.62
C HIS A 263 -8.63 5.41 -6.16
N LEU A 264 -9.54 5.64 -7.08
CA LEU A 264 -10.83 6.27 -6.80
C LEU A 264 -12.01 5.29 -6.89
N HIS A 265 -12.01 4.40 -7.90
CA HIS A 265 -13.16 3.56 -8.24
C HIS A 265 -12.75 2.16 -8.68
N SER A 266 -13.70 1.22 -8.65
CA SER A 266 -13.53 -0.08 -9.30
C SER A 266 -13.35 0.11 -10.81
N ALA A 267 -12.41 -0.64 -11.39
CA ALA A 267 -12.13 -0.66 -12.81
C ALA A 267 -12.07 -2.09 -13.33
N HIS A 268 -12.54 -2.31 -14.55
CA HIS A 268 -12.66 -3.64 -15.15
C HIS A 268 -11.61 -3.81 -16.24
N LEU A 269 -10.92 -4.95 -16.21
CA LEU A 269 -10.05 -5.41 -17.27
C LEU A 269 -10.73 -6.56 -17.99
N ASP A 270 -11.30 -6.25 -19.16
CA ASP A 270 -12.11 -7.21 -19.95
C ASP A 270 -11.29 -7.99 -20.97
N THR A 271 -9.97 -7.74 -21.02
CA THR A 271 -9.06 -8.41 -21.95
C THR A 271 -9.01 -9.92 -21.68
N PRO A 272 -9.13 -10.75 -22.72
CA PRO A 272 -9.05 -12.20 -22.56
C PRO A 272 -7.71 -12.66 -21.97
N VAL A 273 -7.75 -13.70 -21.12
CA VAL A 273 -6.54 -14.27 -20.49
C VAL A 273 -5.49 -14.69 -21.53
N ALA A 274 -5.91 -15.25 -22.65
CA ALA A 274 -4.99 -15.66 -23.71
C ALA A 274 -4.22 -14.50 -24.34
N GLU A 275 -4.82 -13.31 -24.44
CA GLU A 275 -4.18 -12.11 -24.93
C GLU A 275 -3.21 -11.56 -23.89
N LEU A 276 -3.63 -11.43 -22.62
CA LEU A 276 -2.76 -11.01 -21.53
C LEU A 276 -1.53 -11.91 -21.39
N ALA A 277 -1.71 -13.23 -21.54
CA ALA A 277 -0.63 -14.20 -21.42
C ALA A 277 0.45 -14.06 -22.53
N GLN A 278 0.08 -13.55 -23.71
CA GLN A 278 0.98 -13.32 -24.83
C GLN A 278 1.59 -11.92 -24.84
N ASP A 279 1.12 -11.02 -24.02
CA ASP A 279 1.49 -9.61 -24.04
C ASP A 279 1.75 -9.07 -22.62
N ASP A 280 0.73 -8.57 -21.93
CA ASP A 280 0.88 -7.85 -20.66
C ASP A 280 1.52 -8.69 -19.54
N TRP A 281 1.34 -10.02 -19.56
CA TRP A 281 1.89 -10.93 -18.54
C TRP A 281 3.34 -11.39 -18.83
N VAL A 282 3.83 -11.19 -20.05
CA VAL A 282 5.19 -11.62 -20.44
C VAL A 282 6.28 -11.02 -19.54
N PRO A 283 6.31 -9.68 -19.27
CA PRO A 283 7.30 -9.12 -18.38
C PRO A 283 7.23 -9.68 -16.96
N PHE A 284 6.02 -9.86 -16.43
CA PHE A 284 5.83 -10.46 -15.11
C PHE A 284 6.39 -11.87 -15.05
N GLN A 285 5.98 -12.75 -15.97
CA GLN A 285 6.42 -14.16 -15.98
C GLN A 285 7.93 -14.29 -16.09
N GLN A 286 8.56 -13.55 -16.99
CA GLN A 286 10.01 -13.64 -17.21
C GLN A 286 10.79 -13.18 -15.97
N VAL A 287 10.43 -12.04 -15.40
CA VAL A 287 11.18 -11.49 -14.26
C VAL A 287 10.88 -12.22 -12.96
N MET A 288 9.65 -12.68 -12.76
CA MET A 288 9.26 -13.52 -11.60
C MET A 288 10.04 -14.84 -11.55
N GLN A 289 10.35 -15.43 -12.71
CA GLN A 289 11.12 -16.69 -12.81
C GLN A 289 12.62 -16.49 -12.68
N SER A 290 13.15 -15.34 -13.09
CA SER A 290 14.59 -15.07 -13.20
C SER A 290 15.16 -14.20 -12.08
N SER A 291 14.32 -13.68 -11.17
CA SER A 291 14.76 -12.74 -10.13
C SER A 291 14.13 -13.04 -8.76
N GLN A 292 14.60 -12.32 -7.75
CA GLN A 292 14.00 -12.28 -6.42
C GLN A 292 13.01 -11.11 -6.24
N ALA A 293 12.51 -10.57 -7.33
CA ALA A 293 11.53 -9.49 -7.29
C ALA A 293 10.26 -9.93 -6.54
N MET A 294 9.67 -9.01 -5.80
CA MET A 294 8.30 -9.13 -5.31
C MET A 294 7.34 -8.76 -6.43
N THR A 295 6.10 -9.22 -6.40
CA THR A 295 5.07 -8.79 -7.35
C THR A 295 3.93 -8.11 -6.61
N MET A 296 3.59 -6.89 -7.06
CA MET A 296 2.46 -6.13 -6.52
C MET A 296 1.20 -6.40 -7.35
N LEU A 297 0.13 -6.73 -6.63
CA LEU A 297 -1.18 -7.02 -7.21
C LEU A 297 -2.03 -5.74 -7.21
N GLY A 298 -2.37 -5.25 -8.39
CA GLY A 298 -3.28 -4.13 -8.55
C GLY A 298 -4.74 -4.47 -8.24
N HIS A 299 -5.60 -3.47 -8.35
CA HIS A 299 -7.01 -3.58 -8.01
C HIS A 299 -7.99 -3.58 -9.19
N PRO A 300 -7.60 -3.88 -10.45
CA PRO A 300 -8.61 -4.08 -11.46
C PRO A 300 -9.38 -5.39 -11.20
N ILE A 301 -10.63 -5.46 -11.66
CA ILE A 301 -11.39 -6.68 -11.72
C ILE A 301 -11.09 -7.35 -13.07
N LEU A 302 -10.39 -8.49 -13.07
CA LEU A 302 -10.12 -9.28 -14.26
C LEU A 302 -11.35 -10.12 -14.59
N THR A 303 -12.26 -9.60 -15.41
CA THR A 303 -13.61 -10.14 -15.63
C THR A 303 -13.62 -11.52 -16.25
N ALA A 304 -12.57 -11.88 -17.00
CA ALA A 304 -12.40 -13.22 -17.59
C ALA A 304 -12.14 -14.32 -16.54
N VAL A 305 -11.76 -13.96 -15.30
CA VAL A 305 -11.41 -14.90 -14.22
C VAL A 305 -12.34 -14.74 -13.02
N ASP A 306 -12.52 -13.52 -12.55
CA ASP A 306 -13.35 -13.19 -11.40
C ASP A 306 -14.09 -11.88 -11.68
N LYS A 307 -15.43 -11.94 -11.71
CA LYS A 307 -16.27 -10.77 -11.99
C LYS A 307 -16.60 -9.93 -10.74
N GLN A 308 -16.20 -10.41 -9.57
CA GLN A 308 -16.66 -9.83 -8.30
C GLN A 308 -15.53 -9.16 -7.51
N HIS A 309 -14.30 -9.71 -7.62
CA HIS A 309 -13.21 -9.29 -6.77
C HIS A 309 -12.07 -8.70 -7.59
N PRO A 310 -11.49 -7.58 -7.13
CA PRO A 310 -10.19 -7.11 -7.60
C PRO A 310 -9.12 -8.20 -7.54
N VAL A 311 -8.19 -8.15 -8.49
CA VAL A 311 -7.08 -9.12 -8.60
C VAL A 311 -6.35 -9.32 -7.28
N SER A 312 -6.11 -8.26 -6.54
CA SER A 312 -5.37 -8.27 -5.26
C SER A 312 -5.96 -9.17 -4.16
N PHE A 313 -7.22 -9.58 -4.29
CA PHE A 313 -7.85 -10.54 -3.37
C PHE A 313 -8.77 -11.55 -4.06
N SER A 314 -8.61 -11.72 -5.36
CA SER A 314 -9.30 -12.75 -6.14
C SER A 314 -8.60 -14.10 -5.97
N LYS A 315 -9.29 -15.07 -5.40
CA LYS A 315 -8.76 -16.43 -5.28
C LYS A 315 -8.48 -17.06 -6.66
N GLY A 316 -9.35 -16.80 -7.66
CA GLY A 316 -9.16 -17.30 -9.01
C GLY A 316 -7.86 -16.81 -9.66
N VAL A 317 -7.46 -15.57 -9.38
CA VAL A 317 -6.22 -14.98 -9.91
C VAL A 317 -5.02 -15.38 -9.06
N VAL A 318 -5.07 -15.13 -7.75
CA VAL A 318 -3.90 -15.34 -6.87
C VAL A 318 -3.59 -16.83 -6.72
N ASP A 319 -4.53 -17.60 -6.23
CA ASP A 319 -4.34 -19.05 -6.06
C ASP A 319 -4.35 -19.77 -7.42
N GLY A 320 -5.38 -19.56 -8.24
CA GLY A 320 -5.57 -20.31 -9.48
C GLY A 320 -4.49 -20.03 -10.53
N ILE A 321 -4.21 -18.75 -10.85
CA ILE A 321 -3.25 -18.41 -11.90
C ILE A 321 -1.84 -18.37 -11.32
N LEU A 322 -1.58 -17.52 -10.33
CA LEU A 322 -0.20 -17.27 -9.89
C LEU A 322 0.37 -18.47 -9.12
N ARG A 323 -0.35 -19.02 -8.13
CA ARG A 323 0.18 -20.10 -7.30
C ARG A 323 0.11 -21.47 -7.99
N GLN A 324 -1.02 -21.84 -8.59
CA GLN A 324 -1.22 -23.17 -9.15
C GLN A 324 -0.75 -23.26 -10.61
N GLN A 325 -1.22 -22.38 -11.50
CA GLN A 325 -0.89 -22.48 -12.92
C GLN A 325 0.55 -22.05 -13.22
N TRP A 326 1.02 -20.94 -12.63
CA TRP A 326 2.39 -20.44 -12.83
C TRP A 326 3.39 -21.05 -11.83
N GLN A 327 2.90 -21.75 -10.80
CA GLN A 327 3.72 -22.31 -9.71
C GLN A 327 4.64 -21.27 -9.07
N TYR A 328 4.19 -20.02 -9.04
CA TYR A 328 4.97 -18.94 -8.48
C TYR A 328 5.05 -19.01 -6.97
N ASP A 329 6.26 -19.21 -6.45
CA ASP A 329 6.53 -19.35 -5.02
C ASP A 329 7.29 -18.12 -4.44
N GLY A 330 7.41 -17.04 -5.21
CA GLY A 330 7.91 -15.76 -4.73
C GLY A 330 6.85 -14.96 -3.94
N LEU A 331 7.25 -13.80 -3.41
CA LEU A 331 6.39 -12.97 -2.59
C LEU A 331 5.41 -12.14 -3.41
N LEU A 332 4.17 -12.11 -2.95
CA LEU A 332 3.08 -11.27 -3.47
C LEU A 332 2.70 -10.22 -2.42
N ILE A 333 2.62 -8.97 -2.84
CA ILE A 333 2.10 -7.86 -2.03
C ILE A 333 0.92 -7.22 -2.75
N THR A 334 -0.08 -6.75 -2.02
CA THR A 334 -1.16 -5.95 -2.63
C THR A 334 -0.70 -4.52 -2.90
N ASP A 335 -1.33 -3.85 -3.85
CA ASP A 335 -1.39 -2.40 -3.85
C ASP A 335 -2.18 -1.91 -2.62
N ASP A 336 -2.23 -0.60 -2.39
CA ASP A 336 -2.76 -0.03 -1.13
C ASP A 336 -4.27 -0.29 -0.94
N PHE A 337 -4.63 -0.96 0.13
CA PHE A 337 -6.04 -1.27 0.47
C PHE A 337 -6.83 -0.05 0.95
N SER A 338 -6.24 1.11 1.09
CA SER A 338 -6.95 2.37 1.27
C SER A 338 -7.46 2.98 -0.04
N MET A 339 -7.10 2.42 -1.22
CA MET A 339 -7.58 2.85 -2.52
C MET A 339 -9.08 2.57 -2.70
N GLY A 340 -9.77 3.46 -3.42
CA GLY A 340 -11.22 3.41 -3.61
C GLY A 340 -11.73 2.11 -4.23
N ALA A 341 -10.96 1.48 -5.12
CA ALA A 341 -11.31 0.19 -5.72
C ALA A 341 -11.43 -0.96 -4.69
N VAL A 342 -10.84 -0.84 -3.51
CA VAL A 342 -10.96 -1.79 -2.40
C VAL A 342 -11.88 -1.24 -1.32
N PHE A 343 -11.57 -0.03 -0.84
CA PHE A 343 -12.26 0.59 0.29
C PHE A 343 -13.77 0.73 0.08
N ASN A 344 -14.19 1.06 -1.16
CA ASN A 344 -15.60 1.24 -1.51
C ASN A 344 -16.32 -0.07 -1.88
N THR A 345 -15.65 -1.22 -1.83
CA THR A 345 -16.30 -2.51 -2.04
C THR A 345 -17.14 -2.92 -0.81
N ARG A 346 -18.02 -3.90 -0.99
CA ARG A 346 -18.77 -4.50 0.12
C ARG A 346 -17.85 -5.09 1.20
N ASP A 347 -16.68 -5.56 0.82
CA ASP A 347 -15.68 -6.17 1.72
C ASP A 347 -14.92 -5.11 2.53
N GLY A 348 -14.73 -3.92 1.94
CA GLY A 348 -13.84 -2.89 2.47
C GLY A 348 -12.42 -3.43 2.68
N ALA A 349 -11.56 -2.64 3.31
CA ALA A 349 -10.18 -3.08 3.59
C ALA A 349 -10.12 -4.33 4.50
N THR A 350 -11.05 -4.46 5.43
CA THR A 350 -11.07 -5.57 6.41
C THR A 350 -11.42 -6.90 5.77
N GLY A 351 -12.49 -6.98 4.99
CA GLY A 351 -12.89 -8.19 4.30
C GLY A 351 -11.92 -8.56 3.17
N ALA A 352 -11.44 -7.54 2.42
CA ALA A 352 -10.43 -7.71 1.39
C ALA A 352 -9.13 -8.32 1.93
N THR A 353 -8.65 -7.88 3.11
CA THR A 353 -7.45 -8.45 3.74
C THR A 353 -7.62 -9.94 4.07
N ILE A 354 -8.76 -10.32 4.64
CA ILE A 354 -9.05 -11.74 4.93
C ILE A 354 -9.05 -12.57 3.63
N LYS A 355 -9.68 -12.06 2.57
CA LYS A 355 -9.73 -12.73 1.26
C LYS A 355 -8.36 -12.82 0.60
N ALA A 356 -7.56 -11.76 0.67
CA ALA A 356 -6.21 -11.72 0.11
C ALA A 356 -5.31 -12.79 0.75
N LEU A 357 -5.28 -12.87 2.07
CA LEU A 357 -4.50 -13.88 2.78
C LEU A 357 -5.00 -15.30 2.49
N ASN A 358 -6.32 -15.50 2.42
CA ASN A 358 -6.92 -16.79 2.05
C ASN A 358 -6.68 -17.15 0.58
N ALA A 359 -6.43 -16.19 -0.30
CA ALA A 359 -6.06 -16.42 -1.69
C ALA A 359 -4.58 -16.72 -1.89
N GLY A 360 -3.72 -16.55 -0.86
CA GLY A 360 -2.29 -16.83 -0.94
C GLY A 360 -1.39 -15.62 -1.18
N VAL A 361 -1.90 -14.40 -0.90
CA VAL A 361 -1.09 -13.17 -0.83
C VAL A 361 -0.23 -13.22 0.44
N ASP A 362 0.99 -12.70 0.38
CA ASP A 362 1.94 -12.73 1.49
C ASP A 362 1.90 -11.46 2.32
N LEU A 363 1.80 -10.31 1.67
CA LEU A 363 1.81 -9.01 2.31
C LEU A 363 0.63 -8.15 1.83
N VAL A 364 0.01 -7.44 2.74
CA VAL A 364 -1.06 -6.47 2.46
C VAL A 364 -0.56 -5.09 2.82
N LEU A 365 -0.64 -4.15 1.86
CA LEU A 365 -0.24 -2.77 2.03
C LEU A 365 -1.41 -1.91 2.51
N ILE A 366 -1.18 -1.14 3.58
CA ILE A 366 -2.09 -0.13 4.13
C ILE A 366 -1.27 1.13 4.32
N SER A 367 -1.17 1.98 3.28
CA SER A 367 -0.17 3.04 3.30
C SER A 367 -0.74 4.43 3.49
N TYR A 368 -1.79 4.79 2.78
CA TYR A 368 -2.31 6.15 2.80
C TYR A 368 -3.13 6.46 4.06
N ASP A 369 -3.99 5.53 4.49
CA ASP A 369 -4.78 5.63 5.70
C ASP A 369 -4.31 4.62 6.76
N ALA A 370 -3.33 5.02 7.55
CA ALA A 370 -2.76 4.19 8.62
C ALA A 370 -3.79 3.80 9.69
N ASP A 371 -4.88 4.56 9.83
CA ASP A 371 -5.94 4.28 10.80
C ASP A 371 -6.70 2.98 10.48
N LEU A 372 -6.64 2.51 9.22
CA LEU A 372 -7.20 1.23 8.81
C LEU A 372 -6.49 0.01 9.43
N TYR A 373 -5.27 0.17 9.95
CA TYR A 373 -4.53 -0.93 10.59
C TYR A 373 -5.34 -1.59 11.70
N TYR A 374 -5.93 -0.81 12.63
CA TYR A 374 -6.63 -1.38 13.78
C TYR A 374 -7.91 -2.13 13.41
N PRO A 375 -8.79 -1.60 12.55
CA PRO A 375 -9.93 -2.37 12.04
C PRO A 375 -9.52 -3.64 11.31
N VAL A 376 -8.47 -3.57 10.48
CA VAL A 376 -7.96 -4.73 9.72
C VAL A 376 -7.41 -5.79 10.68
N MET A 377 -6.55 -5.42 11.63
CA MET A 377 -6.00 -6.36 12.59
C MET A 377 -7.10 -6.98 13.48
N ALA A 378 -8.07 -6.19 13.94
CA ALA A 378 -9.20 -6.72 14.70
C ALA A 378 -10.04 -7.72 13.89
N ALA A 379 -10.26 -7.44 12.60
CA ALA A 379 -10.97 -8.35 11.71
C ALA A 379 -10.19 -9.65 11.47
N LEU A 380 -8.87 -9.59 11.31
CA LEU A 380 -8.00 -10.78 11.21
C LEU A 380 -8.04 -11.61 12.49
N MET A 381 -7.93 -10.98 13.67
CA MET A 381 -8.01 -11.68 14.96
C MET A 381 -9.37 -12.40 15.11
N GLN A 382 -10.46 -11.74 14.77
CA GLN A 382 -11.78 -12.34 14.77
C GLN A 382 -11.93 -13.46 13.72
N ALA A 383 -11.36 -13.27 12.53
CA ALA A 383 -11.41 -14.28 11.48
C ALA A 383 -10.65 -15.55 11.89
N GLU A 384 -9.50 -15.42 12.56
CA GLU A 384 -8.75 -16.56 13.12
C GLU A 384 -9.58 -17.28 14.19
N GLN A 385 -10.17 -16.55 15.15
CA GLN A 385 -11.00 -17.12 16.23
C GLN A 385 -12.23 -17.89 15.69
N HIS A 386 -12.78 -17.47 14.55
CA HIS A 386 -13.95 -18.08 13.92
C HIS A 386 -13.59 -19.05 12.78
N ASN A 387 -12.33 -19.46 12.65
CA ASN A 387 -11.83 -20.36 11.60
C ASN A 387 -12.14 -19.87 10.17
N ARG A 388 -12.13 -18.55 9.94
CA ARG A 388 -12.34 -17.94 8.61
C ARG A 388 -11.04 -17.63 7.88
N LEU A 389 -9.88 -17.85 8.51
CA LEU A 389 -8.57 -17.79 7.86
C LEU A 389 -8.12 -19.20 7.48
N SER A 390 -7.58 -19.34 6.28
CA SER A 390 -6.96 -20.60 5.81
C SER A 390 -5.61 -20.77 6.50
N LEU A 391 -5.54 -21.71 7.43
CA LEU A 391 -4.28 -22.03 8.13
C LEU A 391 -3.22 -22.54 7.15
N GLU A 392 -3.63 -23.25 6.10
CA GLU A 392 -2.75 -23.73 5.03
C GLU A 392 -2.10 -22.56 4.28
N GLN A 393 -2.91 -21.59 3.80
CA GLN A 393 -2.41 -20.43 3.07
C GLN A 393 -1.52 -19.55 3.95
N LEU A 394 -1.89 -19.36 5.23
CA LEU A 394 -1.06 -18.63 6.19
C LEU A 394 0.28 -19.34 6.47
N ALA A 395 0.27 -20.67 6.58
CA ALA A 395 1.50 -21.45 6.77
C ALA A 395 2.39 -21.34 5.52
N ALA A 396 1.84 -21.55 4.32
CA ALA A 396 2.56 -21.40 3.07
C ALA A 396 3.14 -19.97 2.88
N SER A 397 2.37 -18.96 3.22
CA SER A 397 2.83 -17.57 3.17
C SER A 397 3.95 -17.30 4.17
N ARG A 398 3.83 -17.76 5.39
CA ARG A 398 4.91 -17.67 6.39
C ARG A 398 6.19 -18.32 5.89
N ASP A 399 6.09 -19.52 5.29
CA ASP A 399 7.25 -20.23 4.75
C ASP A 399 7.89 -19.46 3.59
N ARG A 400 7.12 -18.80 2.72
CA ARG A 400 7.65 -17.90 1.69
C ARG A 400 8.34 -16.67 2.29
N LEU A 401 7.74 -16.01 3.29
CA LEU A 401 8.35 -14.89 4.00
C LEU A 401 9.68 -15.29 4.68
N HIS A 402 9.77 -16.51 5.19
CA HIS A 402 11.01 -17.04 5.79
C HIS A 402 12.09 -17.36 4.75
N ARG A 403 11.73 -17.86 3.56
CA ARG A 403 12.69 -18.13 2.48
C ARG A 403 13.16 -16.86 1.76
N HIS A 404 12.36 -15.81 1.80
CA HIS A 404 12.63 -14.53 1.14
C HIS A 404 12.61 -13.37 2.15
N PRO A 405 13.43 -13.36 3.19
CA PRO A 405 13.37 -12.34 4.22
C PRO A 405 13.80 -10.96 3.67
N PRO A 406 13.43 -9.87 4.35
CA PRO A 406 14.02 -8.57 4.09
C PRO A 406 15.53 -8.62 4.27
N ILE A 407 16.27 -7.96 3.38
CA ILE A 407 17.72 -7.85 3.52
C ILE A 407 18.01 -6.88 4.66
N THR A 408 18.89 -7.26 5.57
CA THR A 408 19.33 -6.38 6.64
C THR A 408 20.32 -5.36 6.08
N ILE A 409 19.92 -4.11 6.06
CA ILE A 409 20.80 -3.00 5.69
C ILE A 409 21.48 -2.50 6.97
N SER A 410 22.81 -2.53 6.99
CA SER A 410 23.58 -1.94 8.08
C SER A 410 23.61 -0.42 7.88
N ILE A 411 22.77 0.30 8.60
CA ILE A 411 22.83 1.77 8.64
C ILE A 411 23.92 2.13 9.64
N PRO A 412 24.98 2.86 9.25
CA PRO A 412 25.92 3.41 10.21
C PRO A 412 25.15 4.37 11.13
N LEU A 413 25.06 4.03 12.41
CA LEU A 413 24.55 4.99 13.37
C LEU A 413 25.56 6.16 13.43
N PRO A 414 25.11 7.42 13.42
CA PRO A 414 26.01 8.54 13.67
C PRO A 414 26.67 8.34 15.05
N PRO A 415 27.91 8.76 15.22
CA PRO A 415 28.56 8.70 16.52
C PRO A 415 27.73 9.47 17.55
N PRO A 416 27.71 9.01 18.81
CA PRO A 416 26.92 9.59 19.89
C PRO A 416 27.26 11.06 20.15
#